data_5d503d5869518ba4406f56eaeae41914
#
_entry.id   5d503d5869518ba4406f56eaeae41914
#
_cell.length_a   1.000
_cell.length_b   1.000
_cell.length_c   1.000
_cell.angle_alpha   90.00
_cell.angle_beta   90.00
_cell.angle_gamma   90.00
#
_symmetry.space_group_name_H-M   'P 1'
#
loop_
_entity.id
_entity.type
_entity.pdbx_description
1 polymer ?
#
loop_
_entity_poly.entity_id
_entity_poly.type
_entity_poly.pdbx_seq_one_letter_code
_entity_poly.pdbx_strand_id
1 'polypeptide(L)'
;MTLFLPISEGQCDCKAAEAPARSRASLSRVNTTASSAPSDAPLASTRIGEGSRRVAFLHGLMGRGRNFTGPAKELGDDFTVELIDLPDHGASPWTDRVDYREIADRVAAHLRAGLAADGPVHLLGHSMGGKVAMVLALRHPDLVDRLIVEDISPRVSPQATDEFVHLLGTMLRMDLDAYDSRAEADAAMAEHVHDVRVRGFLLQNLRRTGGHFAWQPNVAMLFEHLREIGSFPDPVVPEDPERVFDHPVLWLAGAESDYVQDEDVPRMKELFPRVVRVTVRDAGHWLHADQPEAFVSAVRTFLTAD
;
A
#
# COMPACT_ATOMS: atom_id res chain seq x y z
N MET A 1 58.48 24.64 -24.75
CA MET A 1 59.51 24.14 -23.84
C MET A 1 58.80 23.58 -22.63
N THR A 2 58.49 22.27 -22.71
CA THR A 2 57.61 21.56 -21.78
C THR A 2 58.48 20.72 -20.91
N LEU A 3 58.52 20.98 -19.60
CA LEU A 3 59.21 20.18 -18.63
C LEU A 3 58.29 19.09 -18.07
N PHE A 4 58.63 17.84 -18.32
CA PHE A 4 58.09 16.67 -17.63
C PHE A 4 58.93 16.39 -16.37
N LEU A 5 58.24 16.20 -15.24
CA LEU A 5 58.83 15.60 -14.04
C LEU A 5 58.13 14.24 -13.76
N PRO A 6 58.85 13.20 -13.37
CA PRO A 6 58.32 11.87 -13.19
C PRO A 6 57.65 11.72 -11.82
N ILE A 7 56.52 11.01 -11.81
CA ILE A 7 55.81 10.60 -10.58
C ILE A 7 56.36 9.24 -10.17
N SER A 8 56.85 9.12 -8.95
CA SER A 8 57.31 7.91 -8.34
C SER A 8 56.14 6.99 -7.95
N GLU A 9 56.23 5.73 -8.36
CA GLU A 9 55.37 4.65 -7.89
C GLU A 9 55.61 4.36 -6.40
N GLY A 10 54.61 4.71 -5.57
CA GLY A 10 54.53 4.28 -4.18
C GLY A 10 53.63 3.05 -4.09
N GLN A 11 54.21 1.88 -3.89
CA GLN A 11 53.47 0.67 -3.50
C GLN A 11 52.78 0.89 -2.17
N CYS A 12 51.44 0.87 -2.19
CA CYS A 12 50.63 0.88 -0.97
C CYS A 12 50.20 -0.55 -0.66
N ASP A 13 50.88 -1.18 0.31
CA ASP A 13 50.49 -2.47 0.93
C ASP A 13 49.14 -2.27 1.68
N CYS A 14 48.07 -2.53 1.04
CA CYS A 14 46.75 -2.66 1.71
C CYS A 14 46.66 -4.06 2.33
N LYS A 15 47.06 -4.20 3.60
CA LYS A 15 46.63 -5.34 4.43
C LYS A 15 45.13 -5.30 4.56
N ALA A 16 44.44 -6.32 4.02
CA ALA A 16 43.03 -6.58 4.24
C ALA A 16 42.80 -6.73 5.76
N ALA A 17 42.08 -5.76 6.35
CA ALA A 17 41.57 -5.90 7.70
C ALA A 17 40.37 -6.85 7.63
N GLU A 18 40.46 -8.01 8.23
CA GLU A 18 39.36 -8.94 8.46
C GLU A 18 38.32 -8.22 9.31
N ALA A 19 37.10 -8.05 8.74
CA ALA A 19 35.96 -7.60 9.48
C ALA A 19 35.60 -8.61 10.57
N PRO A 20 35.30 -8.17 11.80
CA PRO A 20 34.90 -9.09 12.85
C PRO A 20 33.60 -9.77 12.48
N ALA A 21 33.56 -11.10 12.61
CA ALA A 21 32.36 -11.91 12.46
C ALA A 21 31.25 -11.33 13.36
N ARG A 22 30.24 -10.73 12.75
CA ARG A 22 29.04 -10.30 13.48
C ARG A 22 28.37 -11.54 14.05
N SER A 23 28.40 -11.66 15.36
CA SER A 23 27.58 -12.55 16.15
C SER A 23 26.16 -12.50 15.58
N ARG A 24 25.60 -13.66 15.21
CA ARG A 24 24.16 -13.84 14.99
C ARG A 24 23.48 -13.52 16.33
N ALA A 25 23.09 -12.25 16.49
CA ALA A 25 22.16 -11.91 17.53
C ALA A 25 20.90 -12.75 17.26
N SER A 26 20.56 -13.60 18.21
CA SER A 26 19.32 -14.33 18.31
C SER A 26 18.20 -13.34 18.05
N LEU A 27 17.51 -13.46 16.91
CA LEU A 27 16.21 -12.84 16.72
C LEU A 27 15.32 -13.49 17.77
N SER A 28 15.09 -12.79 18.86
CA SER A 28 14.12 -13.16 19.89
C SER A 28 12.80 -13.43 19.18
N ARG A 29 12.15 -14.51 19.56
CA ARG A 29 10.93 -15.04 18.97
C ARG A 29 9.96 -13.90 18.71
N VAL A 30 9.76 -13.55 17.45
CA VAL A 30 8.68 -12.67 17.03
C VAL A 30 7.40 -13.38 17.45
N ASN A 31 6.70 -12.84 18.45
CA ASN A 31 5.43 -13.35 18.93
C ASN A 31 4.36 -13.05 17.85
N THR A 32 4.45 -13.75 16.73
CA THR A 32 3.45 -13.75 15.68
C THR A 32 2.52 -14.92 15.96
N THR A 33 1.35 -14.63 16.47
CA THR A 33 0.25 -15.60 16.42
C THR A 33 -0.20 -15.70 14.97
N ALA A 34 0.55 -16.45 14.17
CA ALA A 34 0.16 -16.82 12.83
C ALA A 34 -1.16 -17.57 12.91
N SER A 35 -2.24 -16.94 12.53
CA SER A 35 -3.44 -17.66 12.13
C SER A 35 -3.10 -18.32 10.81
N SER A 36 -2.86 -19.62 10.82
CA SER A 36 -2.71 -20.44 9.60
C SER A 36 -4.09 -20.64 8.94
N ALA A 37 -4.75 -19.54 8.55
CA ALA A 37 -5.90 -19.62 7.68
C ALA A 37 -5.43 -20.11 6.31
N PRO A 38 -6.17 -20.99 5.62
CA PRO A 38 -5.85 -21.38 4.25
C PRO A 38 -5.68 -20.14 3.37
N SER A 39 -4.75 -20.20 2.42
CA SER A 39 -4.49 -19.11 1.45
C SER A 39 -5.76 -18.66 0.71
N ASP A 40 -6.78 -19.51 0.64
CA ASP A 40 -8.06 -19.29 -0.05
C ASP A 40 -9.17 -18.73 0.86
N ALA A 41 -8.88 -18.39 2.12
CA ALA A 41 -9.88 -17.80 3.00
C ALA A 41 -10.35 -16.42 2.46
N PRO A 42 -11.64 -16.09 2.62
CA PRO A 42 -12.19 -14.83 2.13
C PRO A 42 -11.50 -13.63 2.79
N LEU A 43 -11.40 -12.53 2.04
CA LEU A 43 -10.90 -11.26 2.58
C LEU A 43 -11.91 -10.68 3.58
N ALA A 44 -11.39 -10.03 4.61
CA ALA A 44 -12.22 -9.29 5.53
C ALA A 44 -12.67 -7.96 4.90
N SER A 45 -13.93 -7.62 5.06
CA SER A 45 -14.48 -6.35 4.57
C SER A 45 -15.57 -5.80 5.48
N THR A 46 -15.90 -4.54 5.29
CA THR A 46 -17.01 -3.85 5.95
C THR A 46 -17.75 -3.03 4.92
N ARG A 47 -19.09 -3.12 4.89
CA ARG A 47 -19.93 -2.31 4.00
C ARG A 47 -20.52 -1.11 4.75
N ILE A 48 -20.59 0.03 4.08
CA ILE A 48 -21.14 1.30 4.56
C ILE A 48 -22.05 1.87 3.47
N GLY A 49 -23.22 2.36 3.87
CA GLY A 49 -24.23 2.87 2.95
C GLY A 49 -25.05 1.76 2.28
N GLU A 50 -26.18 2.17 1.68
CA GLU A 50 -27.14 1.30 1.00
C GLU A 50 -27.54 1.87 -0.39
N GLY A 51 -26.70 2.80 -0.91
CA GLY A 51 -26.93 3.39 -2.23
C GLY A 51 -26.81 2.36 -3.35
N SER A 52 -27.44 2.67 -4.48
CA SER A 52 -27.51 1.76 -5.63
C SER A 52 -26.18 1.59 -6.38
N ARG A 53 -25.28 2.58 -6.30
CA ARG A 53 -23.94 2.50 -6.89
C ARG A 53 -23.01 1.75 -5.96
N ARG A 54 -22.17 0.90 -6.50
CA ARG A 54 -21.30 0.00 -5.73
C ARG A 54 -19.85 0.38 -5.96
N VAL A 55 -19.09 0.57 -4.86
CA VAL A 55 -17.66 0.88 -4.93
C VAL A 55 -16.89 0.10 -3.88
N ALA A 56 -15.74 -0.47 -4.26
CA ALA A 56 -14.80 -1.10 -3.34
C ALA A 56 -13.58 -0.19 -3.13
N PHE A 57 -13.11 -0.10 -1.87
CA PHE A 57 -11.93 0.68 -1.48
C PHE A 57 -10.82 -0.24 -0.98
N LEU A 58 -9.61 -0.05 -1.53
CA LEU A 58 -8.39 -0.78 -1.18
C LEU A 58 -7.38 0.19 -0.55
N HIS A 59 -6.94 -0.14 0.64
CA HIS A 59 -6.01 0.68 1.44
C HIS A 59 -4.54 0.50 1.05
N GLY A 60 -3.68 1.42 1.48
CA GLY A 60 -2.23 1.35 1.33
C GLY A 60 -1.53 0.42 2.33
N LEU A 61 -0.21 0.27 2.18
CA LEU A 61 0.63 -0.52 3.08
C LEU A 61 0.45 -0.06 4.53
N MET A 62 0.35 -1.00 5.47
CA MET A 62 0.04 -0.80 6.90
C MET A 62 -1.33 -0.16 7.17
N GLY A 63 -2.13 0.09 6.14
CA GLY A 63 -3.51 0.52 6.25
C GLY A 63 -4.48 -0.64 6.53
N ARG A 64 -5.75 -0.33 6.50
CA ARG A 64 -6.88 -1.25 6.54
C ARG A 64 -8.14 -0.55 6.05
N GLY A 65 -9.16 -1.29 5.64
CA GLY A 65 -10.38 -0.74 5.07
C GLY A 65 -10.98 0.37 5.90
N ARG A 66 -11.00 0.23 7.23
CA ARG A 66 -11.56 1.24 8.16
C ARG A 66 -10.88 2.63 8.10
N ASN A 67 -9.71 2.78 7.48
CA ASN A 67 -9.11 4.09 7.28
C ASN A 67 -9.97 5.00 6.40
N PHE A 68 -10.78 4.41 5.54
CA PHE A 68 -11.73 5.10 4.68
C PHE A 68 -13.15 5.24 5.27
N THR A 69 -13.36 4.94 6.55
CA THR A 69 -14.70 5.01 7.17
C THR A 69 -15.33 6.41 7.07
N GLY A 70 -14.54 7.48 7.23
CA GLY A 70 -15.02 8.86 7.06
C GLY A 70 -15.56 9.11 5.65
N PRO A 71 -14.70 9.05 4.62
CA PRO A 71 -15.10 9.20 3.23
C PRO A 71 -16.25 8.26 2.81
N ALA A 72 -16.24 7.01 3.27
CA ALA A 72 -17.29 6.05 2.93
C ALA A 72 -18.66 6.46 3.49
N LYS A 73 -18.70 7.02 4.71
CA LYS A 73 -19.96 7.56 5.29
C LYS A 73 -20.50 8.75 4.51
N GLU A 74 -19.62 9.65 4.08
CA GLU A 74 -20.00 10.81 3.26
C GLU A 74 -20.56 10.40 1.89
N LEU A 75 -20.13 9.26 1.35
CA LEU A 75 -20.62 8.70 0.09
C LEU A 75 -21.89 7.83 0.28
N GLY A 76 -22.19 7.39 1.50
CA GLY A 76 -23.12 6.31 1.81
C GLY A 76 -24.57 6.51 1.36
N ASP A 77 -25.01 7.74 1.09
CA ASP A 77 -26.35 8.02 0.58
C ASP A 77 -26.54 7.56 -0.88
N ASP A 78 -25.48 7.70 -1.71
CA ASP A 78 -25.51 7.35 -3.13
C ASP A 78 -24.88 5.98 -3.41
N PHE A 79 -24.02 5.51 -2.51
CA PHE A 79 -23.16 4.35 -2.74
C PHE A 79 -23.31 3.29 -1.64
N THR A 80 -23.20 2.04 -2.03
CA THR A 80 -22.75 0.95 -1.15
C THR A 80 -21.24 0.84 -1.27
N VAL A 81 -20.51 1.23 -0.21
CA VAL A 81 -19.05 1.26 -0.16
C VAL A 81 -18.55 0.02 0.58
N GLU A 82 -17.75 -0.82 -0.06
CA GLU A 82 -17.09 -1.96 0.58
C GLU A 82 -15.62 -1.63 0.86
N LEU A 83 -15.26 -1.59 2.15
CA LEU A 83 -13.92 -1.35 2.65
C LEU A 83 -13.24 -2.70 2.85
N ILE A 84 -12.27 -3.04 2.01
CA ILE A 84 -11.63 -4.35 2.01
C ILE A 84 -10.28 -4.25 2.73
N ASP A 85 -10.03 -5.15 3.69
CA ASP A 85 -8.69 -5.39 4.20
C ASP A 85 -7.92 -6.27 3.19
N LEU A 86 -6.81 -5.76 2.65
CA LEU A 86 -5.95 -6.53 1.75
C LEU A 86 -5.28 -7.70 2.49
N PRO A 87 -4.81 -8.74 1.79
CA PRO A 87 -4.01 -9.80 2.40
C PRO A 87 -2.91 -9.23 3.29
N ASP A 88 -2.59 -9.93 4.36
CA ASP A 88 -1.56 -9.56 5.35
C ASP A 88 -1.88 -8.31 6.18
N HIS A 89 -3.06 -7.72 6.03
CA HIS A 89 -3.51 -6.53 6.75
C HIS A 89 -4.87 -6.75 7.43
N GLY A 90 -5.14 -5.92 8.43
CA GLY A 90 -6.43 -5.91 9.12
C GLY A 90 -6.82 -7.29 9.66
N ALA A 91 -8.00 -7.76 9.28
CA ALA A 91 -8.51 -9.08 9.66
C ALA A 91 -8.44 -10.10 8.50
N SER A 92 -7.84 -9.71 7.36
CA SER A 92 -7.64 -10.61 6.23
C SER A 92 -6.55 -11.66 6.49
N PRO A 93 -6.60 -12.81 5.79
CA PRO A 93 -5.62 -13.88 5.95
C PRO A 93 -4.20 -13.44 5.61
N TRP A 94 -3.24 -14.03 6.31
CA TRP A 94 -1.82 -13.86 6.03
C TRP A 94 -1.37 -14.77 4.89
N THR A 95 -0.35 -14.30 4.15
CA THR A 95 0.30 -15.01 3.05
C THR A 95 1.79 -15.18 3.34
N ASP A 96 2.50 -15.90 2.48
CA ASP A 96 3.94 -16.12 2.58
C ASP A 96 4.76 -15.27 1.60
N ARG A 97 4.10 -14.51 0.73
CA ARG A 97 4.74 -13.65 -0.27
C ARG A 97 3.84 -12.50 -0.73
N VAL A 98 4.44 -11.51 -1.39
CA VAL A 98 3.75 -10.42 -2.06
C VAL A 98 3.85 -10.61 -3.58
N ASP A 99 2.70 -10.81 -4.23
CA ASP A 99 2.55 -10.75 -5.68
C ASP A 99 1.28 -9.96 -6.01
N TYR A 100 1.43 -8.84 -6.71
CA TYR A 100 0.30 -7.96 -7.07
C TYR A 100 -0.75 -8.64 -7.93
N ARG A 101 -0.37 -9.62 -8.76
CA ARG A 101 -1.33 -10.39 -9.57
C ARG A 101 -2.17 -11.30 -8.70
N GLU A 102 -1.54 -12.02 -7.77
CA GLU A 102 -2.24 -12.89 -6.82
C GLU A 102 -3.16 -12.09 -5.88
N ILE A 103 -2.69 -10.96 -5.38
CA ILE A 103 -3.52 -10.08 -4.54
C ILE A 103 -4.73 -9.57 -5.33
N ALA A 104 -4.51 -9.12 -6.58
CA ALA A 104 -5.58 -8.66 -7.46
C ALA A 104 -6.60 -9.77 -7.77
N ASP A 105 -6.13 -10.99 -8.05
CA ASP A 105 -7.00 -12.14 -8.32
C ASP A 105 -7.83 -12.52 -7.09
N ARG A 106 -7.27 -12.43 -5.88
CA ARG A 106 -8.02 -12.64 -4.61
C ARG A 106 -9.07 -11.57 -4.37
N VAL A 107 -8.75 -10.30 -4.62
CA VAL A 107 -9.74 -9.20 -4.54
C VAL A 107 -10.83 -9.40 -5.59
N ALA A 108 -10.49 -9.79 -6.83
CA ALA A 108 -11.46 -10.09 -7.88
C ALA A 108 -12.40 -11.24 -7.49
N ALA A 109 -11.88 -12.30 -6.91
CA ALA A 109 -12.68 -13.42 -6.40
C ALA A 109 -13.63 -12.98 -5.27
N HIS A 110 -13.14 -12.16 -4.33
CA HIS A 110 -13.95 -11.59 -3.26
C HIS A 110 -15.10 -10.72 -3.81
N LEU A 111 -14.80 -9.85 -4.77
CA LEU A 111 -15.80 -8.99 -5.41
C LEU A 111 -16.86 -9.81 -6.16
N ARG A 112 -16.46 -10.82 -6.93
CA ARG A 112 -17.39 -11.73 -7.65
C ARG A 112 -18.33 -12.47 -6.70
N ALA A 113 -17.82 -12.89 -5.55
CA ALA A 113 -18.62 -13.58 -4.53
C ALA A 113 -19.57 -12.65 -3.75
N GLY A 114 -19.43 -11.33 -3.90
CA GLY A 114 -20.15 -10.35 -3.10
C GLY A 114 -20.58 -9.13 -3.88
N LEU A 115 -19.87 -8.01 -3.74
CA LEU A 115 -20.29 -6.69 -4.24
C LEU A 115 -20.50 -6.67 -5.76
N ALA A 116 -19.75 -7.43 -6.53
CA ALA A 116 -19.83 -7.51 -7.99
C ALA A 116 -20.65 -8.70 -8.50
N ALA A 117 -21.43 -9.39 -7.65
CA ALA A 117 -22.24 -10.55 -8.05
C ALA A 117 -23.25 -10.22 -9.16
N ASP A 118 -23.77 -8.99 -9.18
CA ASP A 118 -24.80 -8.54 -10.14
C ASP A 118 -24.24 -7.58 -11.21
N GLY A 119 -22.94 -7.59 -11.44
CA GLY A 119 -22.27 -6.78 -12.48
C GLY A 119 -21.10 -5.95 -11.94
N PRO A 120 -20.44 -5.16 -12.81
CA PRO A 120 -19.23 -4.43 -12.46
C PRO A 120 -19.46 -3.41 -11.34
N VAL A 121 -18.38 -3.08 -10.65
CA VAL A 121 -18.36 -2.11 -9.56
C VAL A 121 -17.31 -1.04 -9.83
N HIS A 122 -17.42 0.09 -9.16
CA HIS A 122 -16.32 1.05 -9.13
C HIS A 122 -15.24 0.56 -8.17
N LEU A 123 -13.99 0.92 -8.44
CA LEU A 123 -12.85 0.50 -7.63
C LEU A 123 -11.98 1.72 -7.31
N LEU A 124 -11.64 1.87 -6.03
CA LEU A 124 -10.68 2.86 -5.55
C LEU A 124 -9.54 2.17 -4.84
N GLY A 125 -8.30 2.55 -5.15
CA GLY A 125 -7.14 2.06 -4.44
C GLY A 125 -6.16 3.19 -4.10
N HIS A 126 -5.68 3.21 -2.86
CA HIS A 126 -4.68 4.13 -2.36
C HIS A 126 -3.31 3.45 -2.28
N SER A 127 -2.25 4.10 -2.79
CA SER A 127 -0.87 3.64 -2.63
C SER A 127 -0.70 2.17 -3.07
N MET A 128 -0.27 1.24 -2.22
CA MET A 128 -0.22 -0.20 -2.49
C MET A 128 -1.57 -0.72 -3.02
N GLY A 129 -2.68 -0.33 -2.39
CA GLY A 129 -4.02 -0.66 -2.87
C GLY A 129 -4.33 -0.09 -4.25
N GLY A 130 -3.72 1.05 -4.61
CA GLY A 130 -3.79 1.62 -5.96
C GLY A 130 -3.08 0.75 -7.00
N LYS A 131 -1.93 0.18 -6.65
CA LYS A 131 -1.25 -0.82 -7.51
C LYS A 131 -2.10 -2.07 -7.68
N VAL A 132 -2.68 -2.58 -6.58
CA VAL A 132 -3.62 -3.72 -6.64
C VAL A 132 -4.81 -3.39 -7.54
N ALA A 133 -5.41 -2.21 -7.40
CA ALA A 133 -6.56 -1.78 -8.20
C ALA A 133 -6.23 -1.66 -9.69
N MET A 134 -5.07 -1.10 -10.03
CA MET A 134 -4.58 -1.04 -11.41
C MET A 134 -4.38 -2.43 -12.01
N VAL A 135 -3.72 -3.34 -11.28
CA VAL A 135 -3.50 -4.72 -11.72
C VAL A 135 -4.83 -5.47 -11.87
N LEU A 136 -5.77 -5.28 -10.94
CA LEU A 136 -7.10 -5.89 -11.03
C LEU A 136 -7.85 -5.40 -12.27
N ALA A 137 -7.89 -4.09 -12.52
CA ALA A 137 -8.57 -3.52 -13.68
C ALA A 137 -8.01 -4.04 -15.01
N LEU A 138 -6.69 -4.22 -15.11
CA LEU A 138 -6.05 -4.78 -16.30
C LEU A 138 -6.30 -6.28 -16.46
N ARG A 139 -6.35 -7.05 -15.37
CA ARG A 139 -6.55 -8.52 -15.42
C ARG A 139 -8.01 -8.93 -15.49
N HIS A 140 -8.90 -8.16 -14.88
CA HIS A 140 -10.34 -8.42 -14.75
C HIS A 140 -11.17 -7.20 -15.13
N PRO A 141 -11.04 -6.67 -16.38
CA PRO A 141 -11.72 -5.44 -16.80
C PRO A 141 -13.25 -5.56 -16.74
N ASP A 142 -13.79 -6.77 -16.81
CA ASP A 142 -15.22 -7.10 -16.69
C ASP A 142 -15.78 -6.75 -15.29
N LEU A 143 -14.95 -6.66 -14.27
CA LEU A 143 -15.37 -6.36 -12.90
C LEU A 143 -15.37 -4.87 -12.56
N VAL A 144 -14.67 -4.04 -13.33
CA VAL A 144 -14.42 -2.63 -12.97
C VAL A 144 -15.08 -1.71 -13.98
N ASP A 145 -16.08 -0.94 -13.51
CA ASP A 145 -16.74 0.07 -14.34
C ASP A 145 -15.90 1.36 -14.41
N ARG A 146 -15.44 1.88 -13.27
CA ARG A 146 -14.57 3.05 -13.15
C ARG A 146 -13.49 2.80 -12.12
N LEU A 147 -12.29 3.23 -12.42
CA LEU A 147 -11.13 3.08 -11.53
C LEU A 147 -10.70 4.44 -10.97
N ILE A 148 -10.44 4.49 -9.66
CA ILE A 148 -9.78 5.62 -8.99
C ILE A 148 -8.46 5.13 -8.42
N VAL A 149 -7.37 5.79 -8.80
CA VAL A 149 -6.02 5.54 -8.26
C VAL A 149 -5.61 6.74 -7.43
N GLU A 150 -5.47 6.56 -6.13
CA GLU A 150 -5.07 7.59 -5.19
C GLU A 150 -3.57 7.48 -4.90
N ASP A 151 -2.86 8.48 -5.33
CA ASP A 151 -1.47 8.86 -5.03
C ASP A 151 -0.44 7.75 -5.15
N ILE A 152 -0.46 7.09 -6.30
CA ILE A 152 0.55 6.10 -6.72
C ILE A 152 0.62 6.01 -8.24
N SER A 153 1.78 5.58 -8.76
CA SER A 153 2.05 5.38 -10.19
C SER A 153 2.33 3.91 -10.50
N PRO A 154 2.08 3.45 -11.77
CA PRO A 154 2.40 2.10 -12.23
C PRO A 154 3.91 1.95 -12.51
N ARG A 155 4.73 2.19 -11.50
CA ARG A 155 6.20 2.13 -11.57
C ARG A 155 6.83 1.50 -10.33
N VAL A 156 8.12 1.21 -10.41
CA VAL A 156 8.95 0.91 -9.24
C VAL A 156 9.17 2.21 -8.45
N SER A 157 8.97 2.17 -7.14
CA SER A 157 9.12 3.33 -6.24
C SER A 157 10.18 3.02 -5.17
N PRO A 158 11.49 3.21 -5.46
CA PRO A 158 12.56 2.87 -4.53
C PRO A 158 12.52 3.69 -3.23
N GLN A 159 12.18 4.98 -3.32
CA GLN A 159 12.14 5.90 -2.17
C GLN A 159 11.09 5.46 -1.13
N ALA A 160 9.92 5.01 -1.60
CA ALA A 160 8.90 4.44 -0.72
C ALA A 160 9.42 3.21 0.04
N THR A 161 10.26 2.40 -0.61
CA THR A 161 10.87 1.24 0.02
C THR A 161 11.77 1.62 1.18
N ASP A 162 12.62 2.64 1.04
CA ASP A 162 13.56 3.09 2.08
C ASP A 162 12.84 3.63 3.33
N GLU A 163 11.77 4.41 3.14
CA GLU A 163 10.95 4.89 4.25
C GLU A 163 10.33 3.72 5.02
N PHE A 164 9.70 2.76 4.32
CA PHE A 164 9.09 1.60 4.96
C PHE A 164 10.10 0.63 5.56
N VAL A 165 11.33 0.54 5.08
CA VAL A 165 12.43 -0.18 5.76
C VAL A 165 12.64 0.39 7.16
N HIS A 166 12.64 1.70 7.32
CA HIS A 166 12.77 2.34 8.63
C HIS A 166 11.54 2.08 9.51
N LEU A 167 10.33 2.30 9.00
CA LEU A 167 9.08 2.18 9.76
C LEU A 167 8.79 0.74 10.20
N LEU A 168 8.78 -0.22 9.27
CA LEU A 168 8.51 -1.63 9.61
C LEU A 168 9.65 -2.23 10.41
N GLY A 169 10.90 -1.85 10.10
CA GLY A 169 12.06 -2.24 10.90
C GLY A 169 11.97 -1.75 12.36
N THR A 170 11.42 -0.57 12.59
CA THR A 170 11.14 -0.07 13.95
C THR A 170 10.07 -0.91 14.63
N MET A 171 8.96 -1.20 13.94
CA MET A 171 7.90 -2.06 14.48
C MET A 171 8.42 -3.45 14.88
N LEU A 172 9.29 -4.06 14.06
CA LEU A 172 9.87 -5.39 14.33
C LEU A 172 10.84 -5.40 15.51
N ARG A 173 11.49 -4.28 15.82
CA ARG A 173 12.40 -4.16 16.96
C ARG A 173 11.71 -3.88 18.28
N MET A 174 10.44 -3.49 18.27
CA MET A 174 9.69 -3.23 19.50
C MET A 174 9.44 -4.53 20.28
N ASP A 175 9.81 -4.54 21.55
CA ASP A 175 9.45 -5.61 22.49
C ASP A 175 8.02 -5.38 23.01
N LEU A 176 7.05 -5.96 22.32
CA LEU A 176 5.63 -5.73 22.62
C LEU A 176 5.19 -6.29 23.99
N ASP A 177 5.94 -7.22 24.56
CA ASP A 177 5.68 -7.77 25.90
C ASP A 177 6.14 -6.81 27.01
N ALA A 178 6.98 -5.83 26.70
CA ALA A 178 7.43 -4.81 27.64
C ALA A 178 6.41 -3.67 27.89
N TYR A 179 5.31 -3.62 27.13
CA TYR A 179 4.35 -2.51 27.22
C TYR A 179 3.02 -2.94 27.82
N ASP A 180 2.57 -2.22 28.84
CA ASP A 180 1.26 -2.41 29.46
C ASP A 180 0.16 -1.57 28.79
N SER A 181 0.53 -0.53 28.03
CA SER A 181 -0.39 0.41 27.41
C SER A 181 0.07 0.83 25.99
N ARG A 182 -0.91 1.29 25.18
CA ARG A 182 -0.60 1.92 23.88
C ARG A 182 0.25 3.18 24.02
N ALA A 183 0.09 3.91 25.13
CA ALA A 183 0.87 5.12 25.40
C ALA A 183 2.35 4.80 25.60
N GLU A 184 2.68 3.70 26.28
CA GLU A 184 4.06 3.22 26.41
C GLU A 184 4.63 2.76 25.07
N ALA A 185 3.86 2.03 24.26
CA ALA A 185 4.27 1.65 22.91
C ALA A 185 4.48 2.88 21.99
N ASP A 186 3.64 3.93 22.11
CA ASP A 186 3.83 5.19 21.39
C ASP A 186 5.08 5.93 21.85
N ALA A 187 5.33 6.01 23.15
CA ALA A 187 6.53 6.64 23.69
C ALA A 187 7.81 5.93 23.22
N ALA A 188 7.82 4.60 23.20
CA ALA A 188 8.95 3.82 22.69
C ALA A 188 9.14 4.01 21.17
N MET A 189 8.05 4.02 20.39
CA MET A 189 8.11 4.27 18.94
C MET A 189 8.59 5.68 18.63
N ALA A 190 8.28 6.68 19.47
CA ALA A 190 8.64 8.08 19.28
C ALA A 190 10.17 8.33 19.29
N GLU A 191 10.95 7.42 19.85
CA GLU A 191 12.43 7.48 19.81
C GLU A 191 12.97 7.32 18.37
N HIS A 192 12.20 6.69 17.48
CA HIS A 192 12.62 6.37 16.13
C HIS A 192 11.73 6.98 15.04
N VAL A 193 10.44 7.19 15.31
CA VAL A 193 9.45 7.77 14.38
C VAL A 193 8.91 9.05 15.02
N HIS A 194 9.40 10.22 14.57
CA HIS A 194 9.10 11.50 15.22
C HIS A 194 7.73 12.07 14.85
N ASP A 195 7.23 11.76 13.65
CA ASP A 195 5.92 12.25 13.21
C ASP A 195 4.80 11.52 13.96
N VAL A 196 3.99 12.28 14.72
CA VAL A 196 2.88 11.75 15.52
C VAL A 196 1.77 11.13 14.68
N ARG A 197 1.55 11.65 13.45
CA ARG A 197 0.53 11.12 12.52
C ARG A 197 0.96 9.74 12.00
N VAL A 198 2.24 9.62 11.61
CA VAL A 198 2.83 8.34 11.17
C VAL A 198 2.78 7.32 12.32
N ARG A 199 3.18 7.69 13.54
CA ARG A 199 3.08 6.79 14.70
C ARG A 199 1.65 6.34 14.96
N GLY A 200 0.70 7.27 14.97
CA GLY A 200 -0.72 6.95 15.14
C GLY A 200 -1.23 5.99 14.08
N PHE A 201 -0.82 6.19 12.82
CA PHE A 201 -1.12 5.30 11.70
C PHE A 201 -0.54 3.90 11.90
N LEU A 202 0.72 3.76 12.32
CA LEU A 202 1.32 2.45 12.59
C LEU A 202 0.68 1.77 13.80
N LEU A 203 0.53 2.49 14.91
CA LEU A 203 -0.01 1.97 16.17
C LEU A 203 -1.50 1.59 16.10
N GLN A 204 -2.26 2.10 15.11
CA GLN A 204 -3.61 1.60 14.89
C GLN A 204 -3.66 0.07 14.67
N ASN A 205 -2.56 -0.52 14.23
CA ASN A 205 -2.39 -1.94 13.96
C ASN A 205 -1.99 -2.76 15.18
N LEU A 206 -1.72 -2.11 16.33
CA LEU A 206 -1.45 -2.80 17.58
C LEU A 206 -2.75 -3.36 18.17
N ARG A 207 -2.77 -4.65 18.49
CA ARG A 207 -3.91 -5.35 19.10
C ARG A 207 -3.51 -5.99 20.42
N ARG A 208 -4.44 -6.02 21.37
CA ARG A 208 -4.28 -6.77 22.60
C ARG A 208 -4.98 -8.12 22.47
N THR A 209 -4.22 -9.20 22.56
CA THR A 209 -4.70 -10.58 22.43
C THR A 209 -4.14 -11.40 23.59
N GLY A 210 -5.01 -12.02 24.40
CA GLY A 210 -4.59 -12.82 25.53
C GLY A 210 -3.78 -12.06 26.61
N GLY A 211 -3.95 -10.73 26.72
CA GLY A 211 -3.23 -9.89 27.67
C GLY A 211 -1.94 -9.26 27.11
N HIS A 212 -1.45 -9.70 25.97
CA HIS A 212 -0.23 -9.22 25.29
C HIS A 212 -0.56 -8.36 24.08
N PHE A 213 0.34 -7.45 23.70
CA PHE A 213 0.25 -6.74 22.45
C PHE A 213 0.81 -7.58 21.30
N ALA A 214 0.19 -7.46 20.12
CA ALA A 214 0.68 -8.04 18.87
C ALA A 214 0.35 -7.11 17.71
N TRP A 215 1.17 -7.15 16.69
CA TRP A 215 0.84 -6.52 15.40
C TRP A 215 -0.22 -7.34 14.68
N GLN A 216 -1.28 -6.67 14.22
CA GLN A 216 -2.35 -7.32 13.47
C GLN A 216 -1.91 -7.68 12.03
N PRO A 217 -1.19 -6.81 11.29
CA PRO A 217 -0.64 -7.18 9.99
C PRO A 217 0.57 -8.11 10.11
N ASN A 218 0.88 -8.80 9.04
CA ASN A 218 2.05 -9.69 8.90
C ASN A 218 3.33 -8.87 8.67
N VAL A 219 3.73 -8.08 9.68
CA VAL A 219 4.82 -7.09 9.55
C VAL A 219 6.13 -7.72 9.09
N ALA A 220 6.45 -8.93 9.55
CA ALA A 220 7.69 -9.60 9.19
C ALA A 220 7.73 -9.95 7.69
N MET A 221 6.67 -10.59 7.17
CA MET A 221 6.57 -10.91 5.75
C MET A 221 6.54 -9.64 4.89
N LEU A 222 5.75 -8.63 5.27
CA LEU A 222 5.70 -7.35 4.55
C LEU A 222 7.06 -6.65 4.52
N PHE A 223 7.83 -6.71 5.60
CA PHE A 223 9.20 -6.16 5.66
C PHE A 223 10.15 -6.89 4.72
N GLU A 224 10.10 -8.23 4.70
CA GLU A 224 10.95 -9.06 3.82
C GLU A 224 10.65 -8.83 2.33
N HIS A 225 9.40 -8.41 1.99
CA HIS A 225 8.93 -8.19 0.62
C HIS A 225 8.73 -6.70 0.25
N LEU A 226 9.39 -5.77 0.94
CA LEU A 226 9.26 -4.33 0.64
C LEU A 226 9.67 -3.99 -0.80
N ARG A 227 10.60 -4.76 -1.38
CA ARG A 227 11.03 -4.57 -2.76
C ARG A 227 9.89 -4.91 -3.75
N GLU A 228 9.19 -6.00 -3.52
CA GLU A 228 8.03 -6.44 -4.29
C GLU A 228 6.87 -5.45 -4.13
N ILE A 229 6.63 -4.95 -2.91
CA ILE A 229 5.64 -3.91 -2.63
C ILE A 229 5.99 -2.60 -3.35
N GLY A 230 7.27 -2.21 -3.38
CA GLY A 230 7.76 -1.06 -4.15
C GLY A 230 7.67 -1.23 -5.67
N SER A 231 7.53 -2.46 -6.18
CA SER A 231 7.48 -2.77 -7.60
C SER A 231 6.11 -2.53 -8.24
N PHE A 232 6.06 -2.70 -9.55
CA PHE A 232 4.84 -2.86 -10.35
C PHE A 232 5.07 -3.96 -11.37
N PRO A 233 4.16 -4.93 -11.55
CA PRO A 233 4.38 -6.03 -12.50
C PRO A 233 4.39 -5.53 -13.95
N ASP A 234 5.36 -5.98 -14.73
CA ASP A 234 5.49 -5.67 -16.15
C ASP A 234 5.98 -6.91 -16.91
N PRO A 235 5.21 -7.45 -17.87
CA PRO A 235 3.82 -7.07 -18.18
C PRO A 235 2.84 -7.46 -17.06
N VAL A 236 1.75 -6.70 -16.90
CA VAL A 236 0.71 -7.00 -15.89
C VAL A 236 -0.04 -8.28 -16.24
N VAL A 237 -0.35 -8.47 -17.50
CA VAL A 237 -0.99 -9.67 -18.07
C VAL A 237 0.03 -10.35 -18.98
N PRO A 238 0.75 -11.39 -18.54
CA PRO A 238 1.80 -12.03 -19.35
C PRO A 238 1.29 -12.61 -20.67
N GLU A 239 0.04 -13.06 -20.72
CA GLU A 239 -0.62 -13.64 -21.90
C GLU A 239 -1.06 -12.57 -22.90
N ASP A 240 -1.12 -11.31 -22.47
CA ASP A 240 -1.49 -10.14 -23.29
C ASP A 240 -0.69 -8.91 -22.81
N PRO A 241 0.59 -8.81 -23.18
CA PRO A 241 1.48 -7.75 -22.68
C PRO A 241 1.04 -6.32 -23.06
N GLU A 242 0.23 -6.18 -24.11
CA GLU A 242 -0.30 -4.89 -24.58
C GLU A 242 -1.69 -4.57 -24.01
N ARG A 243 -2.16 -5.34 -23.01
CA ARG A 243 -3.45 -5.14 -22.39
C ARG A 243 -3.58 -3.74 -21.82
N VAL A 244 -4.67 -3.08 -22.19
CA VAL A 244 -5.09 -1.78 -21.63
C VAL A 244 -6.44 -1.91 -20.94
N PHE A 245 -6.70 -1.01 -20.00
CA PHE A 245 -8.03 -0.84 -19.40
C PHE A 245 -8.69 0.40 -20.00
N ASP A 246 -9.63 0.19 -20.91
CA ASP A 246 -10.30 1.25 -21.70
C ASP A 246 -11.61 1.72 -21.08
N HIS A 247 -11.68 1.75 -19.75
CA HIS A 247 -12.76 2.39 -19.00
C HIS A 247 -12.25 3.70 -18.35
N PRO A 248 -13.16 4.57 -17.85
CA PRO A 248 -12.75 5.82 -17.21
C PRO A 248 -11.86 5.58 -15.99
N VAL A 249 -10.76 6.35 -15.89
CA VAL A 249 -9.83 6.32 -14.76
C VAL A 249 -9.62 7.73 -14.22
N LEU A 250 -9.79 7.89 -12.90
CA LEU A 250 -9.39 9.08 -12.18
C LEU A 250 -8.06 8.82 -11.46
N TRP A 251 -7.05 9.64 -11.75
CA TRP A 251 -5.75 9.58 -11.08
C TRP A 251 -5.62 10.79 -10.17
N LEU A 252 -5.84 10.58 -8.87
CA LEU A 252 -5.73 11.60 -7.82
C LEU A 252 -4.28 11.66 -7.32
N ALA A 253 -3.70 12.84 -7.29
CA ALA A 253 -2.36 13.08 -6.76
C ALA A 253 -2.38 14.19 -5.70
N GLY A 254 -1.59 14.06 -4.64
CA GLY A 254 -1.34 15.13 -3.68
C GLY A 254 -0.34 16.14 -4.24
N ALA A 255 -0.59 17.44 -4.05
CA ALA A 255 0.32 18.47 -4.52
C ALA A 255 1.65 18.47 -3.74
N GLU A 256 1.65 17.92 -2.53
CA GLU A 256 2.82 17.81 -1.63
C GLU A 256 3.35 16.36 -1.58
N SER A 257 2.98 15.52 -2.55
CA SER A 257 3.37 14.12 -2.63
C SER A 257 4.36 13.86 -3.78
N ASP A 258 5.35 13.02 -3.53
CA ASP A 258 6.34 12.58 -4.52
C ASP A 258 5.99 11.25 -5.21
N TYR A 259 4.83 10.67 -4.90
CA TYR A 259 4.44 9.34 -5.43
C TYR A 259 3.92 9.38 -6.87
N VAL A 260 3.49 10.56 -7.35
CA VAL A 260 2.99 10.79 -8.72
C VAL A 260 3.79 11.91 -9.36
N GLN A 261 4.59 11.56 -10.35
CA GLN A 261 5.45 12.49 -11.06
C GLN A 261 5.00 12.67 -12.52
N ASP A 262 5.47 13.73 -13.17
CA ASP A 262 5.13 13.98 -14.58
C ASP A 262 5.73 12.91 -15.51
N GLU A 263 6.85 12.31 -15.13
CA GLU A 263 7.50 11.21 -15.83
C GLU A 263 6.66 9.93 -15.84
N ASP A 264 5.70 9.79 -14.94
CA ASP A 264 4.80 8.64 -14.86
C ASP A 264 3.63 8.72 -15.85
N VAL A 265 3.32 9.92 -16.36
CA VAL A 265 2.15 10.18 -17.23
C VAL A 265 2.16 9.32 -18.49
N PRO A 266 3.29 9.15 -19.23
CA PRO A 266 3.29 8.30 -20.40
C PRO A 266 2.89 6.85 -20.10
N ARG A 267 3.48 6.24 -19.06
CA ARG A 267 3.17 4.85 -18.68
C ARG A 267 1.73 4.70 -18.17
N MET A 268 1.24 5.67 -17.41
CA MET A 268 -0.15 5.68 -16.97
C MET A 268 -1.14 5.74 -18.13
N LYS A 269 -0.87 6.59 -19.15
CA LYS A 269 -1.71 6.68 -20.35
C LYS A 269 -1.62 5.47 -21.25
N GLU A 270 -0.48 4.81 -21.30
CA GLU A 270 -0.30 3.56 -22.04
C GLU A 270 -1.21 2.46 -21.50
N LEU A 271 -1.25 2.27 -20.19
CA LEU A 271 -2.07 1.24 -19.55
C LEU A 271 -3.56 1.65 -19.42
N PHE A 272 -3.81 2.95 -19.28
CA PHE A 272 -5.13 3.54 -18.97
C PHE A 272 -5.41 4.71 -19.92
N PRO A 273 -5.79 4.47 -21.20
CA PRO A 273 -5.93 5.52 -22.22
C PRO A 273 -6.95 6.61 -21.83
N ARG A 274 -7.97 6.28 -21.02
CA ARG A 274 -9.01 7.21 -20.58
C ARG A 274 -8.76 7.79 -19.19
N VAL A 275 -7.48 7.91 -18.79
CA VAL A 275 -7.11 8.51 -17.50
C VAL A 275 -7.21 10.03 -17.52
N VAL A 276 -7.80 10.57 -16.45
CA VAL A 276 -7.78 12.00 -16.12
C VAL A 276 -7.03 12.17 -14.78
N ARG A 277 -5.97 12.99 -14.79
CA ARG A 277 -5.21 13.33 -13.57
C ARG A 277 -5.81 14.57 -12.92
N VAL A 278 -6.02 14.50 -11.61
CA VAL A 278 -6.42 15.62 -10.77
C VAL A 278 -5.44 15.73 -9.60
N THR A 279 -4.90 16.93 -9.38
CA THR A 279 -4.00 17.21 -8.25
C THR A 279 -4.75 17.97 -7.17
N VAL A 280 -4.75 17.43 -5.95
CA VAL A 280 -5.39 18.01 -4.77
C VAL A 280 -4.36 18.90 -4.05
N ARG A 281 -4.69 20.20 -3.88
CA ARG A 281 -3.82 21.15 -3.18
C ARG A 281 -3.78 20.85 -1.69
N ASP A 282 -2.68 21.22 -1.04
CA ASP A 282 -2.47 21.11 0.41
C ASP A 282 -2.70 19.66 0.91
N ALA A 283 -2.36 18.69 0.07
CA ALA A 283 -2.46 17.25 0.36
C ALA A 283 -1.14 16.55 0.07
N GLY A 284 -0.68 15.74 1.01
CA GLY A 284 0.43 14.80 0.85
C GLY A 284 -0.06 13.44 0.35
N HIS A 285 0.59 12.36 0.82
CA HIS A 285 0.29 10.99 0.40
C HIS A 285 -1.09 10.48 0.86
N TRP A 286 -1.67 11.03 1.91
CA TRP A 286 -2.96 10.62 2.46
C TRP A 286 -4.07 11.64 2.13
N LEU A 287 -4.41 11.80 0.83
CA LEU A 287 -5.40 12.78 0.36
C LEU A 287 -6.73 12.70 1.11
N HIS A 288 -7.21 11.47 1.33
CA HIS A 288 -8.45 11.19 2.05
C HIS A 288 -8.44 11.63 3.52
N ALA A 289 -7.25 11.86 4.10
CA ALA A 289 -7.06 12.34 5.47
C ALA A 289 -6.68 13.83 5.51
N ASP A 290 -5.87 14.29 4.54
CA ASP A 290 -5.38 15.68 4.49
C ASP A 290 -6.47 16.63 3.98
N GLN A 291 -7.22 16.24 2.95
CA GLN A 291 -8.27 17.04 2.30
C GLN A 291 -9.55 16.21 2.08
N PRO A 292 -10.23 15.75 3.15
CA PRO A 292 -11.34 14.80 3.05
C PRO A 292 -12.52 15.32 2.21
N GLU A 293 -12.87 16.60 2.30
CA GLU A 293 -13.96 17.19 1.52
C GLU A 293 -13.64 17.24 0.02
N ALA A 294 -12.42 17.65 -0.34
CA ALA A 294 -11.96 17.70 -1.72
C ALA A 294 -11.88 16.27 -2.31
N PHE A 295 -11.36 15.33 -1.52
CA PHE A 295 -11.30 13.91 -1.90
C PHE A 295 -12.70 13.35 -2.19
N VAL A 296 -13.64 13.47 -1.25
CA VAL A 296 -15.01 12.96 -1.40
C VAL A 296 -15.70 13.62 -2.59
N SER A 297 -15.54 14.94 -2.77
CA SER A 297 -16.11 15.68 -3.90
C SER A 297 -15.59 15.15 -5.25
N ALA A 298 -14.26 14.95 -5.38
CA ALA A 298 -13.63 14.42 -6.59
C ALA A 298 -14.13 12.99 -6.89
N VAL A 299 -14.14 12.12 -5.87
CA VAL A 299 -14.62 10.74 -5.97
C VAL A 299 -16.09 10.71 -6.39
N ARG A 300 -16.97 11.44 -5.70
CA ARG A 300 -18.40 11.52 -6.02
C ARG A 300 -18.61 12.01 -7.44
N THR A 301 -18.01 13.13 -7.83
CA THR A 301 -18.15 13.72 -9.17
C THR A 301 -17.77 12.72 -10.25
N PHE A 302 -16.63 12.05 -10.08
CA PHE A 302 -16.14 11.09 -11.06
C PHE A 302 -17.03 9.84 -11.15
N LEU A 303 -17.51 9.31 -10.01
CA LEU A 303 -18.31 8.09 -9.98
C LEU A 303 -19.78 8.31 -10.40
N THR A 304 -20.26 9.56 -10.40
CA THR A 304 -21.63 9.91 -10.83
C THR A 304 -21.69 10.54 -12.21
N ALA A 305 -20.56 10.78 -12.87
CA ALA A 305 -20.55 11.28 -14.25
C ALA A 305 -21.21 10.28 -15.21
N ASP A 306 -21.94 10.78 -16.21
CA ASP A 306 -22.57 9.97 -17.28
C ASP A 306 -21.53 9.39 -18.25
#